data_8150b0ea508ae3434ff587adbeb827e0
#
_entry.id   8150b0ea508ae3434ff587adbeb827e0
#
_cell.length_a   1.000
_cell.length_b   1.000
_cell.length_c   1.000
_cell.angle_alpha   90.00
_cell.angle_beta   90.00
_cell.angle_gamma   90.00
#
_symmetry.space_group_name_H-M   'P 1'
#
loop_
_entity.id
_entity.type
_entity.pdbx_description
1 polymer ?
#
loop_
_entity_poly.entity_id
_entity_poly.type
_entity_poly.pdbx_seq_one_letter_code
_entity_poly.pdbx_strand_id
1 'polypeptide(L)'
;MGKIITETTPLTDNDCFYLVDRKKKQFDFPIHNHEEYEMNLVINCKGCQRVVGDSVETLDYYDLVLVKGGLEHGWLQNGVETEGSIHEITIQWNESIVNHQLLSKTSFAPLKKMTEDLRKGIAFSQETIKSVLPLFEQIIKPQPGFMRYLKLLEIIYTLSMSDDYRTLSTSSFAKMPDTDNSRRISKVKDYIAKHYAEPVRLETLASLVGMTPTAFSRFFKTHTNQTLSDYIIDIRLGHAIRNLIDSSMTSSEICYLCGFNNQSNFNRLFKKKKGCTPMEFREKYLKTKIMI
;
A
#
# COMPACT_ATOMS: atom_id res chain seq x y z
N MET A 1 -17.87 -4.24 14.38
CA MET A 1 -16.58 -4.34 13.68
C MET A 1 -16.72 -3.65 12.33
N GLY A 2 -15.97 -2.59 12.08
CA GLY A 2 -15.97 -1.89 10.79
C GLY A 2 -15.50 -2.84 9.69
N LYS A 3 -16.03 -2.65 8.48
CA LYS A 3 -15.64 -3.45 7.31
C LYS A 3 -14.19 -3.08 6.95
N ILE A 4 -13.26 -4.03 7.07
CA ILE A 4 -11.87 -3.84 6.64
C ILE A 4 -11.87 -3.62 5.12
N ILE A 5 -11.18 -2.58 4.68
CA ILE A 5 -11.09 -2.21 3.26
C ILE A 5 -9.79 -2.79 2.70
N THR A 6 -9.86 -3.40 1.53
CA THR A 6 -8.67 -3.70 0.74
C THR A 6 -8.36 -2.46 -0.10
N GLU A 7 -7.23 -1.85 0.14
CA GLU A 7 -6.74 -0.73 -0.65
C GLU A 7 -6.08 -1.24 -1.94
N THR A 8 -6.32 -0.55 -3.03
CA THR A 8 -5.55 -0.73 -4.25
C THR A 8 -4.62 0.47 -4.38
N THR A 9 -3.34 0.21 -4.24
CA THR A 9 -2.32 1.26 -4.37
C THR A 9 -2.20 1.69 -5.83
N PRO A 10 -1.75 2.92 -6.11
CA PRO A 10 -1.53 3.37 -7.48
C PRO A 10 -0.22 2.86 -8.10
N LEU A 11 0.49 1.93 -7.45
CA LEU A 11 1.70 1.30 -7.96
C LEU A 11 1.42 0.48 -9.21
N THR A 12 2.30 0.61 -10.20
CA THR A 12 2.32 -0.22 -11.42
C THR A 12 3.65 -0.96 -11.54
N ASP A 13 3.75 -1.92 -12.46
CA ASP A 13 4.99 -2.66 -12.74
C ASP A 13 6.15 -1.75 -13.20
N ASN A 14 5.85 -0.53 -13.64
CA ASN A 14 6.85 0.46 -14.07
C ASN A 14 7.35 1.35 -12.93
N ASP A 15 6.79 1.22 -11.73
CA ASP A 15 7.15 2.04 -10.59
C ASP A 15 8.05 1.27 -9.63
N CYS A 16 9.09 1.94 -9.15
CA CYS A 16 9.88 1.39 -8.05
C CYS A 16 9.08 1.46 -6.72
N PHE A 17 8.42 2.56 -6.47
CA PHE A 17 7.64 2.78 -5.24
C PHE A 17 6.66 3.94 -5.42
N TYR A 18 5.68 4.02 -4.54
CA TYR A 18 4.76 5.13 -4.41
C TYR A 18 5.04 5.87 -3.10
N LEU A 19 5.13 7.19 -3.15
CA LEU A 19 5.40 8.04 -1.98
C LEU A 19 4.30 9.08 -1.86
N VAL A 20 3.76 9.20 -0.66
CA VAL A 20 2.78 10.22 -0.28
C VAL A 20 3.32 11.00 0.91
N ASP A 21 3.33 12.31 0.80
CA ASP A 21 3.68 13.26 1.86
C ASP A 21 2.46 14.15 2.13
N ARG A 22 1.87 14.06 3.32
CA ARG A 22 0.62 14.75 3.66
C ARG A 22 0.65 15.38 5.04
N LYS A 23 0.15 16.61 5.12
CA LYS A 23 -0.21 17.24 6.40
C LYS A 23 -1.73 17.28 6.53
N LYS A 24 -2.26 16.73 7.62
CA LYS A 24 -3.69 16.57 7.85
C LYS A 24 -4.07 16.88 9.29
N LYS A 25 -5.33 17.25 9.55
CA LYS A 25 -5.83 17.54 10.90
C LYS A 25 -6.23 16.27 11.65
N GLN A 26 -6.60 15.21 10.91
CA GLN A 26 -7.05 13.94 11.48
C GLN A 26 -6.73 12.79 10.55
N PHE A 27 -6.67 11.58 11.09
CA PHE A 27 -6.59 10.38 10.27
C PHE A 27 -7.92 10.18 9.55
N ASP A 28 -7.85 10.09 8.22
CA ASP A 28 -8.99 10.04 7.31
C ASP A 28 -9.09 8.71 6.54
N PHE A 29 -8.20 7.77 6.81
CA PHE A 29 -8.19 6.46 6.17
C PHE A 29 -8.52 5.37 7.21
N PRO A 30 -9.49 4.48 6.93
CA PRO A 30 -9.88 3.42 7.85
C PRO A 30 -8.82 2.32 7.94
N ILE A 31 -9.00 1.38 8.88
CA ILE A 31 -8.20 0.15 8.93
C ILE A 31 -8.38 -0.60 7.60
N HIS A 32 -7.27 -0.94 6.98
CA HIS A 32 -7.20 -1.51 5.64
C HIS A 32 -6.06 -2.53 5.53
N ASN A 33 -5.98 -3.18 4.38
CA ASN A 33 -4.85 -3.96 3.94
C ASN A 33 -4.62 -3.74 2.44
N HIS A 34 -3.42 -3.99 1.98
CA HIS A 34 -3.01 -3.99 0.57
C HIS A 34 -1.92 -5.06 0.34
N GLU A 35 -1.41 -5.21 -0.88
CA GLU A 35 -0.45 -6.26 -1.23
C GLU A 35 1.00 -5.83 -1.08
N GLU A 36 1.25 -4.55 -1.18
CA GLU A 36 2.57 -3.94 -1.13
C GLU A 36 3.14 -3.95 0.29
N TYR A 37 4.44 -3.82 0.38
CA TYR A 37 5.09 -3.37 1.61
C TYR A 37 4.77 -1.90 1.83
N GLU A 38 4.58 -1.51 3.08
CA GLU A 38 4.38 -0.12 3.46
C GLU A 38 5.32 0.27 4.59
N MET A 39 5.92 1.44 4.43
CA MET A 39 6.59 2.19 5.47
C MET A 39 5.80 3.46 5.73
N ASN A 40 5.32 3.63 6.94
CA ASN A 40 4.53 4.79 7.33
C ASN A 40 5.21 5.51 8.51
N LEU A 41 5.65 6.75 8.27
CA LEU A 41 6.15 7.66 9.29
C LEU A 41 5.06 8.68 9.61
N VAL A 42 4.68 8.74 10.89
CA VAL A 42 3.72 9.72 11.39
C VAL A 42 4.40 10.59 12.44
N ILE A 43 4.27 11.89 12.29
CA ILE A 43 4.82 12.91 13.19
C ILE A 43 3.66 13.70 13.80
N ASN A 44 3.78 14.05 15.07
CA ASN A 44 2.76 14.76 15.84
C ASN A 44 1.49 13.93 16.04
N CYS A 45 1.65 12.66 16.43
CA CYS A 45 0.55 11.71 16.65
C CYS A 45 0.38 11.27 18.11
N LYS A 46 0.95 12.01 19.06
CA LYS A 46 0.91 11.67 20.48
C LYS A 46 -0.52 11.47 20.98
N GLY A 47 -0.76 10.33 21.63
CA GLY A 47 -2.07 9.93 22.15
C GLY A 47 -2.99 9.25 21.13
N CYS A 48 -2.71 9.35 19.83
CA CYS A 48 -3.41 8.60 18.79
C CYS A 48 -3.16 7.09 18.93
N GLN A 49 -3.93 6.27 18.27
CA GLN A 49 -3.76 4.83 18.28
C GLN A 49 -3.35 4.31 16.91
N ARG A 50 -2.48 3.30 16.90
CA ARG A 50 -2.16 2.49 15.73
C ARG A 50 -2.68 1.09 15.93
N VAL A 51 -3.28 0.54 14.89
CA VAL A 51 -3.71 -0.86 14.80
C VAL A 51 -2.85 -1.56 13.74
N VAL A 52 -2.23 -2.70 14.09
CA VAL A 52 -1.52 -3.57 13.15
C VAL A 52 -1.83 -5.02 13.53
N GLY A 53 -2.64 -5.71 12.71
CA GLY A 53 -3.17 -7.03 13.07
C GLY A 53 -3.95 -6.99 14.38
N ASP A 54 -3.50 -7.76 15.37
CA ASP A 54 -4.07 -7.80 16.74
C ASP A 54 -3.39 -6.83 17.72
N SER A 55 -2.40 -6.06 17.27
CA SER A 55 -1.75 -5.04 18.09
C SER A 55 -2.50 -3.71 18.02
N VAL A 56 -2.84 -3.15 19.17
CA VAL A 56 -3.42 -1.80 19.32
C VAL A 56 -2.57 -1.04 20.31
N GLU A 57 -1.94 0.05 19.87
CA GLU A 57 -1.01 0.80 20.72
C GLU A 57 -1.29 2.29 20.67
N THR A 58 -1.12 2.95 21.83
CA THR A 58 -1.14 4.41 21.94
C THR A 58 0.24 4.95 21.55
N LEU A 59 0.25 5.92 20.66
CA LEU A 59 1.45 6.46 20.05
C LEU A 59 2.07 7.60 20.86
N ASP A 60 3.37 7.77 20.70
CA ASP A 60 4.12 8.95 21.12
C ASP A 60 4.15 9.98 19.98
N TYR A 61 5.03 10.97 20.07
CA TYR A 61 5.13 12.06 19.09
C TYR A 61 5.47 11.57 17.67
N TYR A 62 6.37 10.59 17.56
CA TYR A 62 6.72 9.92 16.31
C TYR A 62 6.22 8.48 16.32
N ASP A 63 5.79 8.01 15.16
CA ASP A 63 5.52 6.60 14.91
C ASP A 63 6.10 6.20 13.54
N LEU A 64 6.89 5.15 13.50
CA LEU A 64 7.43 4.59 12.27
C LEU A 64 7.18 3.10 12.27
N VAL A 65 6.43 2.66 11.26
CA VAL A 65 6.02 1.27 11.11
C VAL A 65 6.32 0.78 9.72
N LEU A 66 6.77 -0.45 9.64
CA LEU A 66 6.81 -1.21 8.41
C LEU A 66 5.83 -2.38 8.50
N VAL A 67 5.02 -2.54 7.47
CA VAL A 67 4.11 -3.67 7.32
C VAL A 67 4.33 -4.37 5.99
N LYS A 68 4.10 -5.66 5.99
CA LYS A 68 4.08 -6.48 4.77
C LYS A 68 2.64 -6.61 4.27
N GLY A 69 2.48 -6.75 2.98
CA GLY A 69 1.19 -6.92 2.32
C GLY A 69 0.31 -7.99 2.93
N GLY A 70 -0.99 -7.69 3.02
CA GLY A 70 -2.03 -8.53 3.61
C GLY A 70 -2.21 -8.39 5.12
N LEU A 71 -1.35 -7.65 5.83
CA LEU A 71 -1.51 -7.35 7.24
C LEU A 71 -2.43 -6.14 7.40
N GLU A 72 -3.47 -6.28 8.22
CA GLU A 72 -4.42 -5.21 8.50
C GLU A 72 -3.77 -4.14 9.36
N HIS A 73 -3.89 -2.87 8.94
CA HIS A 73 -3.28 -1.76 9.66
C HIS A 73 -4.04 -0.45 9.46
N GLY A 74 -3.78 0.51 10.34
CA GLY A 74 -4.38 1.85 10.29
C GLY A 74 -4.12 2.67 11.55
N TRP A 75 -4.38 3.96 11.46
CA TRP A 75 -4.21 4.93 12.54
C TRP A 75 -5.55 5.57 12.90
N LEU A 76 -5.80 5.72 14.19
CA LEU A 76 -7.06 6.23 14.73
C LEU A 76 -6.78 7.36 15.72
N GLN A 77 -7.54 8.42 15.61
CA GLN A 77 -7.38 9.58 16.49
C GLN A 77 -8.13 9.43 17.83
N ASN A 78 -9.23 8.66 17.83
CA ASN A 78 -10.04 8.32 19.03
C ASN A 78 -10.35 9.52 19.95
N GLY A 79 -10.68 10.67 19.35
CA GLY A 79 -11.02 11.88 20.11
C GLY A 79 -9.81 12.66 20.65
N VAL A 80 -8.58 12.26 20.33
CA VAL A 80 -7.37 13.01 20.67
C VAL A 80 -7.25 14.22 19.76
N GLU A 81 -7.14 15.40 20.33
CA GLU A 81 -6.77 16.62 19.59
C GLU A 81 -5.26 16.78 19.60
N THR A 82 -4.65 16.82 18.41
CA THR A 82 -3.23 17.09 18.27
C THR A 82 -2.98 18.58 18.11
N GLU A 83 -1.96 19.12 18.77
CA GLU A 83 -1.54 20.51 18.58
C GLU A 83 -0.94 20.65 17.17
N GLY A 84 -1.66 21.28 16.24
CA GLY A 84 -1.27 21.44 14.85
C GLY A 84 -1.63 20.26 13.97
N SER A 85 -0.98 20.18 12.80
CA SER A 85 -1.23 19.11 11.82
C SER A 85 -0.42 17.86 12.08
N ILE A 86 -1.02 16.72 11.87
CA ILE A 86 -0.33 15.43 11.76
C ILE A 86 0.41 15.43 10.41
N HIS A 87 1.71 15.10 10.43
CA HIS A 87 2.49 14.92 9.20
C HIS A 87 2.70 13.42 8.96
N GLU A 88 2.22 12.94 7.84
CA GLU A 88 2.27 11.53 7.44
C GLU A 88 3.05 11.37 6.14
N ILE A 89 4.06 10.51 6.16
CA ILE A 89 4.85 10.11 5.00
C ILE A 89 4.66 8.61 4.82
N THR A 90 3.98 8.22 3.74
CA THR A 90 3.71 6.83 3.40
C THR A 90 4.53 6.45 2.18
N ILE A 91 5.27 5.35 2.25
CA ILE A 91 6.01 4.78 1.13
C ILE A 91 5.57 3.34 0.94
N GLN A 92 5.08 3.02 -0.25
CA GLN A 92 4.61 1.68 -0.62
C GLN A 92 5.44 1.15 -1.78
N TRP A 93 5.82 -0.14 -1.75
CA TRP A 93 6.62 -0.78 -2.80
C TRP A 93 6.33 -2.28 -2.92
N ASN A 94 6.62 -2.82 -4.09
CA ASN A 94 6.49 -4.25 -4.39
C ASN A 94 7.69 -5.06 -3.91
N GLU A 95 7.52 -6.37 -3.72
CA GLU A 95 8.59 -7.31 -3.31
C GLU A 95 9.81 -7.28 -4.25
N SER A 96 9.64 -6.80 -5.48
CA SER A 96 10.72 -6.69 -6.49
C SER A 96 11.88 -5.77 -6.08
N ILE A 97 11.66 -4.77 -5.23
CA ILE A 97 12.71 -3.84 -4.77
C ILE A 97 13.79 -4.56 -3.96
N VAL A 98 13.38 -5.50 -3.11
CA VAL A 98 14.29 -6.30 -2.28
C VAL A 98 13.96 -7.77 -2.54
N ASN A 99 14.44 -8.29 -3.66
CA ASN A 99 14.13 -9.64 -4.11
C ASN A 99 14.92 -10.73 -3.35
N HIS A 100 14.44 -11.95 -3.44
CA HIS A 100 15.03 -13.11 -2.77
C HIS A 100 16.52 -13.35 -3.15
N GLN A 101 16.93 -13.05 -4.38
CA GLN A 101 18.31 -13.22 -4.80
C GLN A 101 19.24 -12.24 -4.07
N LEU A 102 18.81 -11.00 -3.88
CA LEU A 102 19.53 -10.01 -3.11
C LEU A 102 19.63 -10.43 -1.63
N LEU A 103 18.50 -10.81 -1.03
CA LEU A 103 18.42 -11.25 0.37
C LEU A 103 19.22 -12.53 0.66
N SER A 104 19.57 -13.33 -0.36
CA SER A 104 20.42 -14.52 -0.20
C SER A 104 21.91 -14.20 0.01
N LYS A 105 22.34 -12.96 -0.22
CA LYS A 105 23.73 -12.55 -0.05
C LYS A 105 24.04 -12.22 1.41
N THR A 106 25.22 -12.62 1.87
CA THR A 106 25.66 -12.45 3.27
C THR A 106 25.60 -11.00 3.75
N SER A 107 25.95 -10.05 2.88
CA SER A 107 25.91 -8.62 3.18
C SER A 107 24.50 -8.08 3.48
N PHE A 108 23.45 -8.83 3.16
CA PHE A 108 22.06 -8.44 3.39
C PHE A 108 21.37 -9.21 4.52
N ALA A 109 22.16 -9.91 5.37
CA ALA A 109 21.62 -10.70 6.47
C ALA A 109 20.70 -9.91 7.43
N PRO A 110 21.03 -8.67 7.85
CA PRO A 110 20.14 -7.85 8.68
C PRO A 110 18.82 -7.54 7.97
N LEU A 111 18.90 -7.16 6.70
CA LEU A 111 17.71 -6.85 5.89
C LEU A 111 16.82 -8.09 5.69
N LYS A 112 17.42 -9.27 5.49
CA LYS A 112 16.68 -10.54 5.42
C LYS A 112 15.91 -10.80 6.71
N LYS A 113 16.56 -10.68 7.86
CA LYS A 113 15.92 -10.83 9.18
C LYS A 113 14.74 -9.88 9.34
N MET A 114 14.95 -8.59 9.08
CA MET A 114 13.89 -7.60 9.15
C MET A 114 12.72 -7.94 8.21
N THR A 115 13.00 -8.38 6.97
CA THR A 115 11.96 -8.78 6.00
C THR A 115 11.13 -9.98 6.48
N GLU A 116 11.74 -10.92 7.18
CA GLU A 116 11.03 -12.06 7.80
C GLU A 116 10.09 -11.60 8.92
N ASP A 117 10.55 -10.66 9.76
CA ASP A 117 9.78 -10.10 10.87
C ASP A 117 8.62 -9.19 10.40
N LEU A 118 8.72 -8.60 9.20
CA LEU A 118 7.67 -7.76 8.60
C LEU A 118 6.31 -8.46 8.43
N ARG A 119 6.28 -9.80 8.46
CA ARG A 119 5.00 -10.55 8.45
C ARG A 119 4.12 -10.24 9.65
N LYS A 120 4.70 -9.76 10.74
CA LYS A 120 4.00 -9.36 11.97
C LYS A 120 3.85 -7.85 12.08
N GLY A 121 4.34 -7.10 11.11
CA GLY A 121 4.55 -5.67 11.24
C GLY A 121 5.64 -5.36 12.27
N ILE A 122 6.43 -4.34 12.02
CA ILE A 122 7.48 -3.89 12.95
C ILE A 122 7.34 -2.40 13.23
N ALA A 123 7.68 -2.00 14.44
CA ALA A 123 7.77 -0.60 14.86
C ALA A 123 9.15 -0.32 15.44
N PHE A 124 9.60 0.90 15.25
CA PHE A 124 10.92 1.39 15.69
C PHE A 124 10.83 2.26 16.93
N SER A 125 11.93 2.34 17.68
CA SER A 125 12.04 3.23 18.83
C SER A 125 12.07 4.70 18.41
N GLN A 126 11.79 5.61 19.37
CA GLN A 126 11.89 7.05 19.14
C GLN A 126 13.32 7.49 18.75
N GLU A 127 14.34 6.79 19.22
CA GLU A 127 15.75 7.07 18.89
C GLU A 127 16.05 6.69 17.44
N THR A 128 15.68 5.50 17.02
CA THR A 128 15.83 5.06 15.62
C THR A 128 15.03 5.96 14.68
N ILE A 129 13.79 6.32 15.03
CA ILE A 129 12.99 7.23 14.21
C ILE A 129 13.73 8.57 14.02
N LYS A 130 14.21 9.19 15.11
CA LYS A 130 14.93 10.46 15.03
C LYS A 130 16.21 10.37 14.18
N SER A 131 16.91 9.24 14.21
CA SER A 131 18.13 9.04 13.42
C SER A 131 17.87 8.99 11.91
N VAL A 132 16.69 8.52 11.48
CA VAL A 132 16.32 8.41 10.06
C VAL A 132 15.46 9.58 9.55
N LEU A 133 14.97 10.48 10.41
CA LEU A 133 14.22 11.67 10.00
C LEU A 133 14.90 12.45 8.87
N PRO A 134 16.25 12.73 8.93
CA PRO A 134 16.91 13.46 7.85
C PRO A 134 16.83 12.77 6.49
N LEU A 135 16.74 11.43 6.45
CA LEU A 135 16.57 10.67 5.21
C LEU A 135 15.14 10.82 4.66
N PHE A 136 14.13 10.81 5.54
CA PHE A 136 12.75 11.11 5.15
C PHE A 136 12.59 12.54 4.63
N GLU A 137 13.24 13.53 5.26
CA GLU A 137 13.26 14.90 4.78
C GLU A 137 13.92 15.05 3.40
N GLN A 138 14.89 14.18 3.08
CA GLN A 138 15.55 14.18 1.79
C GLN A 138 14.69 13.49 0.72
N ILE A 139 14.04 12.36 1.02
CA ILE A 139 13.28 11.60 0.01
C ILE A 139 12.04 12.35 -0.48
N ILE A 140 11.41 13.18 0.37
CA ILE A 140 10.25 14.00 -0.01
C ILE A 140 10.60 15.21 -0.89
N LYS A 141 11.88 15.65 -0.88
CA LYS A 141 12.31 16.77 -1.72
C LYS A 141 12.29 16.41 -3.21
N PRO A 142 12.01 17.37 -4.10
CA PRO A 142 12.11 17.16 -5.53
C PRO A 142 13.53 16.71 -5.93
N GLN A 143 13.64 15.55 -6.59
CA GLN A 143 14.90 14.99 -7.05
C GLN A 143 14.65 13.98 -8.18
N PRO A 144 15.68 13.63 -8.99
CA PRO A 144 15.55 12.60 -10.01
C PRO A 144 15.09 11.25 -9.42
N GLY A 145 14.24 10.52 -10.13
CA GLY A 145 13.62 9.27 -9.66
C GLY A 145 14.64 8.24 -9.16
N PHE A 146 15.77 8.08 -9.85
CA PHE A 146 16.83 7.16 -9.44
C PHE A 146 17.46 7.56 -8.09
N MET A 147 17.69 8.86 -7.85
CA MET A 147 18.25 9.33 -6.58
C MET A 147 17.25 9.11 -5.44
N ARG A 148 15.96 9.30 -5.71
CA ARG A 148 14.90 9.02 -4.74
C ARG A 148 14.82 7.52 -4.42
N TYR A 149 14.99 6.65 -5.42
CA TYR A 149 15.08 5.20 -5.24
C TYR A 149 16.28 4.80 -4.36
N LEU A 150 17.46 5.35 -4.61
CA LEU A 150 18.64 5.11 -3.76
C LEU A 150 18.38 5.56 -2.32
N LYS A 151 17.68 6.69 -2.13
CA LYS A 151 17.31 7.17 -0.80
C LYS A 151 16.35 6.21 -0.07
N LEU A 152 15.40 5.62 -0.77
CA LEU A 152 14.54 4.57 -0.20
C LEU A 152 15.38 3.36 0.26
N LEU A 153 16.30 2.89 -0.57
CA LEU A 153 17.19 1.77 -0.19
C LEU A 153 18.06 2.12 1.02
N GLU A 154 18.56 3.35 1.11
CA GLU A 154 19.32 3.83 2.26
C GLU A 154 18.48 3.81 3.55
N ILE A 155 17.22 4.28 3.49
CA ILE A 155 16.29 4.22 4.63
C ILE A 155 16.06 2.77 5.05
N ILE A 156 15.69 1.89 4.11
CA ILE A 156 15.43 0.47 4.39
C ILE A 156 16.67 -0.20 5.00
N TYR A 157 17.85 0.06 4.45
CA TYR A 157 19.10 -0.51 4.96
C TYR A 157 19.42 0.02 6.36
N THR A 158 19.33 1.32 6.59
CA THR A 158 19.59 1.94 7.90
C THR A 158 18.65 1.36 8.97
N LEU A 159 17.37 1.21 8.66
CA LEU A 159 16.39 0.60 9.55
C LEU A 159 16.68 -0.88 9.81
N SER A 160 17.19 -1.61 8.83
CA SER A 160 17.54 -3.03 9.01
C SER A 160 18.74 -3.25 9.93
N MET A 161 19.57 -2.24 10.11
CA MET A 161 20.74 -2.26 11.02
C MET A 161 20.37 -1.90 12.46
N SER A 162 19.14 -1.48 12.72
CA SER A 162 18.66 -1.19 14.07
C SER A 162 18.38 -2.47 14.85
N ASP A 163 18.82 -2.52 16.08
CA ASP A 163 18.59 -3.65 17.00
C ASP A 163 17.35 -3.43 17.90
N ASP A 164 16.69 -2.27 17.81
CA ASP A 164 15.64 -1.84 18.74
C ASP A 164 14.22 -1.86 18.14
N TYR A 165 14.04 -2.40 16.91
CA TYR A 165 12.69 -2.61 16.39
C TYR A 165 12.01 -3.79 17.10
N ARG A 166 10.70 -3.72 17.20
CA ARG A 166 9.87 -4.79 17.77
C ARG A 166 8.77 -5.21 16.81
N THR A 167 8.42 -6.49 16.86
CA THR A 167 7.25 -7.01 16.13
C THR A 167 5.96 -6.62 16.83
N LEU A 168 4.91 -6.40 16.05
CA LEU A 168 3.62 -5.89 16.51
C LEU A 168 2.59 -7.00 16.69
N SER A 169 2.21 -7.69 15.63
CA SER A 169 1.16 -8.68 15.72
C SER A 169 1.66 -10.08 16.10
N THR A 170 0.76 -10.91 16.61
CA THR A 170 1.06 -12.31 16.91
C THR A 170 1.21 -13.15 15.63
N SER A 171 1.81 -14.32 15.73
CA SER A 171 1.97 -15.27 14.61
C SER A 171 0.63 -15.73 14.01
N SER A 172 -0.46 -15.63 14.75
CA SER A 172 -1.80 -16.01 14.28
C SER A 172 -2.31 -15.11 13.13
N PHE A 173 -1.84 -13.86 13.06
CA PHE A 173 -2.16 -12.92 11.99
C PHE A 173 -1.15 -12.95 10.83
N ALA A 174 0.05 -13.47 11.06
CA ALA A 174 1.03 -13.69 10.02
C ALA A 174 0.59 -14.86 9.14
N LYS A 175 -0.07 -14.60 8.02
CA LYS A 175 -0.45 -15.65 7.06
C LYS A 175 0.80 -16.41 6.62
N MET A 176 0.89 -17.70 6.97
CA MET A 176 1.94 -18.61 6.46
C MET A 176 1.75 -18.74 4.94
N PRO A 177 2.79 -18.61 4.13
CA PRO A 177 2.64 -18.85 2.70
C PRO A 177 2.40 -20.35 2.47
N ASP A 178 1.23 -20.70 1.95
CA ASP A 178 1.05 -21.92 1.18
C ASP A 178 1.78 -21.72 -0.16
N THR A 179 2.96 -22.29 -0.28
CA THR A 179 3.92 -21.96 -1.34
C THR A 179 3.39 -22.20 -2.76
N ASP A 180 2.52 -23.21 -2.95
CA ASP A 180 1.96 -23.53 -4.27
C ASP A 180 0.77 -22.63 -4.60
N ASN A 181 -0.11 -22.36 -3.65
CA ASN A 181 -1.23 -21.45 -3.81
C ASN A 181 -0.78 -19.98 -3.95
N SER A 182 0.29 -19.59 -3.26
CA SER A 182 0.89 -18.26 -3.42
C SER A 182 1.43 -18.04 -4.84
N ARG A 183 2.08 -19.05 -5.45
CA ARG A 183 2.54 -18.97 -6.85
C ARG A 183 1.38 -18.87 -7.83
N ARG A 184 0.28 -19.62 -7.60
CA ARG A 184 -0.93 -19.54 -8.45
C ARG A 184 -1.59 -18.18 -8.36
N ILE A 185 -1.74 -17.63 -7.16
CA ILE A 185 -2.29 -16.28 -6.95
C ILE A 185 -1.40 -15.23 -7.61
N SER A 186 -0.09 -15.28 -7.43
CA SER A 186 0.85 -14.35 -8.09
C SER A 186 0.68 -14.36 -9.61
N LYS A 187 0.66 -15.53 -10.25
CA LYS A 187 0.44 -15.65 -11.70
C LYS A 187 -0.88 -15.00 -12.16
N VAL A 188 -1.95 -15.17 -11.38
CA VAL A 188 -3.25 -14.56 -11.68
C VAL A 188 -3.19 -13.04 -11.58
N LYS A 189 -2.56 -12.52 -10.53
CA LYS A 189 -2.41 -11.09 -10.29
C LYS A 189 -1.55 -10.44 -11.36
N ASP A 190 -0.41 -11.04 -11.71
CA ASP A 190 0.47 -10.59 -12.79
C ASP A 190 -0.27 -10.54 -14.15
N TYR A 191 -1.12 -11.53 -14.42
CA TYR A 191 -1.95 -11.52 -15.61
C TYR A 191 -2.95 -10.36 -15.58
N ILE A 192 -3.66 -10.15 -14.46
CA ILE A 192 -4.64 -9.07 -14.32
C ILE A 192 -3.94 -7.70 -14.43
N ALA A 193 -2.78 -7.53 -13.79
CA ALA A 193 -2.01 -6.28 -13.84
C ALA A 193 -1.60 -5.91 -15.28
N LYS A 194 -1.30 -6.89 -16.12
CA LYS A 194 -0.94 -6.68 -17.55
C LYS A 194 -2.14 -6.46 -18.46
N HIS A 195 -3.30 -7.01 -18.11
CA HIS A 195 -4.49 -7.03 -18.97
C HIS A 195 -5.71 -6.32 -18.38
N TYR A 196 -5.56 -5.53 -17.32
CA TYR A 196 -6.67 -4.91 -16.59
C TYR A 196 -7.57 -4.03 -17.47
N ALA A 197 -7.01 -3.38 -18.47
CA ALA A 197 -7.76 -2.52 -19.40
C ALA A 197 -8.62 -3.31 -20.41
N GLU A 198 -8.35 -4.59 -20.58
CA GLU A 198 -9.05 -5.51 -21.47
C GLU A 198 -10.13 -6.31 -20.74
N PRO A 199 -11.01 -7.03 -21.46
CA PRO A 199 -11.95 -7.98 -20.85
C PRO A 199 -11.23 -9.17 -20.24
N VAL A 200 -11.03 -9.17 -18.92
CA VAL A 200 -10.45 -10.30 -18.17
C VAL A 200 -11.54 -11.34 -17.89
N ARG A 201 -11.40 -12.54 -18.48
CA ARG A 201 -12.40 -13.63 -18.36
C ARG A 201 -12.00 -14.61 -17.26
N LEU A 202 -13.01 -15.06 -16.51
CA LEU A 202 -12.84 -16.04 -15.43
C LEU A 202 -12.21 -17.33 -15.94
N GLU A 203 -12.64 -17.81 -17.10
CA GLU A 203 -12.17 -19.05 -17.73
C GLU A 203 -10.66 -18.99 -18.05
N THR A 204 -10.21 -17.84 -18.54
CA THR A 204 -8.78 -17.60 -18.86
C THR A 204 -7.93 -17.72 -17.60
N LEU A 205 -8.34 -17.07 -16.51
CA LEU A 205 -7.61 -17.10 -15.26
C LEU A 205 -7.65 -18.48 -14.59
N ALA A 206 -8.78 -19.17 -14.65
CA ALA A 206 -8.90 -20.53 -14.14
C ALA A 206 -7.94 -21.48 -14.87
N SER A 207 -7.90 -21.41 -16.21
CA SER A 207 -7.00 -22.20 -17.04
C SER A 207 -5.53 -21.90 -16.75
N LEU A 208 -5.16 -20.64 -16.50
CA LEU A 208 -3.79 -20.20 -16.17
C LEU A 208 -3.21 -20.92 -14.95
N VAL A 209 -4.06 -21.34 -14.01
CA VAL A 209 -3.68 -22.01 -12.76
C VAL A 209 -4.18 -23.47 -12.67
N GLY A 210 -4.68 -24.03 -13.79
CA GLY A 210 -5.11 -25.41 -13.88
C GLY A 210 -6.36 -25.73 -13.03
N MET A 211 -7.30 -24.79 -12.94
CA MET A 211 -8.53 -24.94 -12.15
C MET A 211 -9.77 -24.84 -13.03
N THR A 212 -10.90 -25.41 -12.56
CA THR A 212 -12.21 -25.11 -13.12
C THR A 212 -12.64 -23.70 -12.71
N PRO A 213 -13.50 -23.00 -13.50
CA PRO A 213 -13.96 -21.65 -13.14
C PRO A 213 -14.60 -21.54 -11.74
N THR A 214 -15.38 -22.55 -11.35
CA THR A 214 -16.02 -22.59 -10.02
C THR A 214 -14.99 -22.77 -8.90
N ALA A 215 -14.03 -23.67 -9.06
CA ALA A 215 -12.94 -23.87 -8.08
C ALA A 215 -12.08 -22.61 -7.98
N PHE A 216 -11.73 -22.02 -9.12
CA PHE A 216 -10.97 -20.79 -9.17
C PHE A 216 -11.66 -19.60 -8.46
N SER A 217 -12.97 -19.40 -8.67
CA SER A 217 -13.71 -18.33 -7.98
C SER A 217 -13.62 -18.44 -6.46
N ARG A 218 -13.75 -19.66 -5.92
CA ARG A 218 -13.60 -19.92 -4.47
C ARG A 218 -12.17 -19.71 -4.03
N PHE A 219 -11.22 -20.28 -4.75
CA PHE A 219 -9.78 -20.14 -4.51
C PHE A 219 -9.37 -18.67 -4.46
N PHE A 220 -9.72 -17.88 -5.50
CA PHE A 220 -9.40 -16.47 -5.58
C PHE A 220 -9.98 -15.69 -4.40
N LYS A 221 -11.27 -15.87 -4.10
CA LYS A 221 -11.93 -15.20 -2.97
C LYS A 221 -11.31 -15.56 -1.63
N THR A 222 -10.91 -16.82 -1.42
CA THR A 222 -10.27 -17.24 -0.17
C THR A 222 -8.90 -16.61 0.02
N HIS A 223 -8.12 -16.43 -1.07
CA HIS A 223 -6.75 -15.92 -0.97
C HIS A 223 -6.65 -14.39 -1.09
N THR A 224 -7.68 -13.71 -1.66
CA THR A 224 -7.68 -12.24 -1.83
C THR A 224 -8.75 -11.54 -0.98
N ASN A 225 -9.57 -12.29 -0.25
CA ASN A 225 -10.72 -11.80 0.54
C ASN A 225 -11.78 -11.02 -0.27
N GLN A 226 -11.70 -11.03 -1.61
CA GLN A 226 -12.64 -10.31 -2.49
C GLN A 226 -12.95 -11.11 -3.75
N THR A 227 -14.03 -10.71 -4.44
CA THR A 227 -14.37 -11.35 -5.73
C THR A 227 -13.39 -10.92 -6.82
N LEU A 228 -13.23 -11.74 -7.86
CA LEU A 228 -12.43 -11.39 -9.03
C LEU A 228 -12.88 -10.06 -9.66
N SER A 229 -14.18 -9.84 -9.76
CA SER A 229 -14.73 -8.60 -10.33
C SER A 229 -14.38 -7.37 -9.49
N ASP A 230 -14.48 -7.46 -8.16
CA ASP A 230 -14.10 -6.37 -7.26
C ASP A 230 -12.59 -6.08 -7.34
N TYR A 231 -11.77 -7.12 -7.43
CA TYR A 231 -10.33 -7.00 -7.58
C TYR A 231 -9.95 -6.27 -8.88
N ILE A 232 -10.52 -6.66 -10.02
CA ILE A 232 -10.28 -5.99 -11.31
C ILE A 232 -10.75 -4.53 -11.26
N ILE A 233 -11.92 -4.26 -10.65
CA ILE A 233 -12.40 -2.88 -10.47
C ILE A 233 -11.39 -2.07 -9.65
N ASP A 234 -10.84 -2.61 -8.58
CA ASP A 234 -9.89 -1.92 -7.73
C ASP A 234 -8.58 -1.59 -8.48
N ILE A 235 -8.04 -2.54 -9.24
CA ILE A 235 -6.88 -2.30 -10.13
C ILE A 235 -7.19 -1.16 -11.12
N ARG A 236 -8.32 -1.22 -11.82
CA ARG A 236 -8.73 -0.17 -12.78
C ARG A 236 -8.88 1.20 -12.13
N LEU A 237 -9.44 1.25 -10.92
CA LEU A 237 -9.57 2.50 -10.16
C LEU A 237 -8.22 3.03 -9.70
N GLY A 238 -7.26 2.18 -9.33
CA GLY A 238 -5.89 2.56 -9.02
C GLY A 238 -5.23 3.28 -10.21
N HIS A 239 -5.29 2.67 -11.41
CA HIS A 239 -4.80 3.29 -12.64
C HIS A 239 -5.55 4.58 -13.00
N ALA A 240 -6.86 4.65 -12.75
CA ALA A 240 -7.64 5.86 -12.97
C ALA A 240 -7.21 7.00 -12.06
N ILE A 241 -6.95 6.73 -10.78
CA ILE A 241 -6.44 7.71 -9.82
C ILE A 241 -5.10 8.27 -10.29
N ARG A 242 -4.19 7.41 -10.73
CA ARG A 242 -2.90 7.83 -11.26
C ARG A 242 -3.06 8.77 -12.47
N ASN A 243 -3.88 8.39 -13.45
CA ASN A 243 -4.15 9.25 -14.61
C ASN A 243 -4.83 10.57 -14.22
N LEU A 244 -5.68 10.58 -13.19
CA LEU A 244 -6.27 11.81 -12.65
C LEU A 244 -5.21 12.75 -12.08
N ILE A 245 -4.14 12.21 -11.48
CA ILE A 245 -3.04 12.96 -10.85
C ILE A 245 -2.01 13.43 -11.88
N ASP A 246 -1.61 12.54 -12.79
CA ASP A 246 -0.41 12.70 -13.62
C ASP A 246 -0.72 13.19 -15.03
N SER A 247 -1.98 13.30 -15.42
CA SER A 247 -2.36 13.70 -16.76
C SER A 247 -3.45 14.80 -16.80
N SER A 248 -3.54 15.49 -17.94
CA SER A 248 -4.61 16.43 -18.26
C SER A 248 -5.84 15.75 -18.89
N MET A 249 -5.88 14.43 -19.00
CA MET A 249 -6.97 13.68 -19.61
C MET A 249 -8.29 13.92 -18.89
N THR A 250 -9.38 13.95 -19.64
CA THR A 250 -10.73 14.06 -19.08
C THR A 250 -11.10 12.78 -18.30
N SER A 251 -12.04 12.91 -17.37
CA SER A 251 -12.57 11.74 -16.65
C SER A 251 -13.15 10.67 -17.58
N SER A 252 -13.67 11.09 -18.75
CA SER A 252 -14.20 10.17 -19.77
C SER A 252 -13.06 9.38 -20.45
N GLU A 253 -12.00 10.04 -20.88
CA GLU A 253 -10.83 9.39 -21.47
C GLU A 253 -10.19 8.41 -20.50
N ILE A 254 -10.02 8.80 -19.24
CA ILE A 254 -9.49 7.94 -18.17
C ILE A 254 -10.38 6.72 -17.94
N CYS A 255 -11.70 6.89 -17.93
CA CYS A 255 -12.66 5.80 -17.81
C CYS A 255 -12.39 4.69 -18.84
N TYR A 256 -12.31 5.05 -20.12
CA TYR A 256 -12.11 4.07 -21.20
C TYR A 256 -10.68 3.52 -21.23
N LEU A 257 -9.68 4.36 -20.99
CA LEU A 257 -8.28 3.95 -20.89
C LEU A 257 -8.06 2.88 -19.81
N CYS A 258 -8.77 2.99 -18.70
CA CYS A 258 -8.68 2.04 -17.59
C CYS A 258 -9.61 0.82 -17.74
N GLY A 259 -10.23 0.62 -18.91
CA GLY A 259 -11.04 -0.56 -19.22
C GLY A 259 -12.47 -0.54 -18.68
N PHE A 260 -13.00 0.62 -18.28
CA PHE A 260 -14.42 0.77 -17.98
C PHE A 260 -15.20 1.06 -19.27
N ASN A 261 -16.31 0.36 -19.44
CA ASN A 261 -17.13 0.48 -20.66
C ASN A 261 -18.21 1.56 -20.55
N ASN A 262 -18.40 2.16 -19.37
CA ASN A 262 -19.48 3.10 -19.10
C ASN A 262 -19.06 4.12 -18.05
N GLN A 263 -19.08 5.41 -18.43
CA GLN A 263 -18.67 6.51 -17.57
C GLN A 263 -19.56 6.68 -16.32
N SER A 264 -20.87 6.47 -16.44
CA SER A 264 -21.76 6.56 -15.28
C SER A 264 -21.46 5.49 -14.25
N ASN A 265 -21.19 4.25 -14.70
CA ASN A 265 -20.79 3.16 -13.82
C ASN A 265 -19.40 3.43 -13.18
N PHE A 266 -18.44 3.92 -13.97
CA PHE A 266 -17.12 4.35 -13.47
C PHE A 266 -17.26 5.39 -12.36
N ASN A 267 -17.99 6.49 -12.59
CA ASN A 267 -18.22 7.55 -11.61
C ASN A 267 -18.88 7.01 -10.33
N ARG A 268 -19.88 6.14 -10.47
CA ARG A 268 -20.56 5.50 -9.33
C ARG A 268 -19.61 4.63 -8.51
N LEU A 269 -18.82 3.79 -9.17
CA LEU A 269 -17.85 2.90 -8.52
C LEU A 269 -16.72 3.73 -7.84
N PHE A 270 -16.21 4.73 -8.54
CA PHE A 270 -15.18 5.62 -7.99
C PHE A 270 -15.70 6.33 -6.73
N LYS A 271 -16.90 6.95 -6.79
CA LYS A 271 -17.51 7.61 -5.63
C LYS A 271 -17.79 6.63 -4.49
N LYS A 272 -18.24 5.41 -4.79
CA LYS A 272 -18.46 4.36 -3.78
C LYS A 272 -17.17 3.98 -3.06
N LYS A 273 -16.03 3.89 -3.78
CA LYS A 273 -14.74 3.43 -3.24
C LYS A 273 -13.90 4.57 -2.62
N LYS A 274 -13.99 5.80 -3.17
CA LYS A 274 -13.13 6.95 -2.77
C LYS A 274 -13.90 8.08 -2.08
N GLY A 275 -15.21 7.96 -1.91
CA GLY A 275 -16.04 8.94 -1.23
C GLY A 275 -16.34 10.22 -2.02
N CYS A 276 -15.71 10.41 -3.18
CA CYS A 276 -15.89 11.58 -4.05
C CYS A 276 -15.86 11.17 -5.53
N THR A 277 -16.29 12.06 -6.42
CA THR A 277 -16.21 11.85 -7.87
C THR A 277 -14.77 11.97 -8.38
N PRO A 278 -14.44 11.43 -9.57
CA PRO A 278 -13.10 11.58 -10.16
C PRO A 278 -12.64 13.03 -10.27
N MET A 279 -13.54 13.94 -10.65
CA MET A 279 -13.21 15.37 -10.78
C MET A 279 -12.95 16.05 -9.42
N GLU A 280 -13.81 15.79 -8.43
CA GLU A 280 -13.60 16.26 -7.05
C GLU A 280 -12.28 15.72 -6.48
N PHE A 281 -11.92 14.47 -6.80
CA PHE A 281 -10.65 13.87 -6.41
C PHE A 281 -9.46 14.64 -7.00
N ARG A 282 -9.48 14.89 -8.32
CA ARG A 282 -8.45 15.66 -9.01
C ARG A 282 -8.30 17.07 -8.42
N GLU A 283 -9.40 17.78 -8.20
CA GLU A 283 -9.38 19.13 -7.63
C GLU A 283 -8.78 19.17 -6.22
N LYS A 284 -9.17 18.22 -5.37
CA LYS A 284 -8.60 18.08 -4.02
C LYS A 284 -7.10 17.84 -4.08
N TYR A 285 -6.65 16.94 -4.97
CA TYR A 285 -5.24 16.60 -5.11
C TYR A 285 -4.42 17.79 -5.65
N LEU A 286 -4.90 18.50 -6.68
CA LEU A 286 -4.24 19.68 -7.23
C LEU A 286 -4.14 20.82 -6.19
N LYS A 287 -5.17 21.05 -5.39
CA LYS A 287 -5.12 22.02 -4.28
C LYS A 287 -4.06 21.69 -3.25
N THR A 288 -3.88 20.40 -2.93
CA THR A 288 -2.83 19.95 -2.00
C THR A 288 -1.42 20.10 -2.60
N LYS A 289 -1.27 19.93 -3.91
CA LYS A 289 0.00 20.08 -4.63
C LYS A 289 0.44 21.55 -4.82
N ILE A 290 -0.51 22.48 -4.84
CA ILE A 290 -0.24 23.93 -4.97
C ILE A 290 0.15 24.57 -3.63
N MET A 291 -0.08 23.88 -2.51
CA MET A 291 0.30 24.34 -1.16
C MET A 291 1.70 23.84 -0.74
N ILE A 292 2.47 23.25 -1.64
CA ILE A 292 3.88 22.92 -1.52
C ILE A 292 4.64 23.84 -2.50
#